data_2325c59297f2ddd2f6f3027609e8a98b
#
_entry.id   2325c59297f2ddd2f6f3027609e8a98b
#
_cell.length_a   1.000
_cell.length_b   1.000
_cell.length_c   1.000
_cell.angle_alpha   90.00
_cell.angle_beta   90.00
_cell.angle_gamma   90.00
#
_symmetry.space_group_name_H-M   'P 1'
#
loop_
_entity.id
_entity.type
_entity.pdbx_description
1 polymer ?
#
loop_
_entity_poly.entity_id
_entity_poly.type
_entity_poly.pdbx_seq_one_letter_code
_entity_poly.pdbx_strand_id
1 'polypeptide(L)'
;MKDIFKDRERGFEADYFRKQDEKLLEKMRERASLQEVAQALAEKLRVDDAELLRRVVDLGLTHETGAAILLAPLVQVAWAGGGVTDREREVVFEIAASRGVGPGSPAHAQLEAWLLQRPPDALFETAMEVMNAGLALLTPEERDERNRGIVEVCSRVAEASGGGLAKLLGMGTGVSGEEMAVIEAITTKLRAGSGSHS
;
A
#
# COMPACT_ATOMS: atom_id res chain seq x y z
N MET A 1 42.58 49.82 3.12
CA MET A 1 42.69 48.37 3.48
C MET A 1 41.51 47.83 4.30
N LYS A 2 40.71 48.66 4.97
CA LYS A 2 39.52 48.27 5.72
C LYS A 2 38.28 47.92 4.85
N ASP A 3 38.16 48.42 3.63
CA ASP A 3 36.99 48.22 2.77
C ASP A 3 36.96 46.83 2.09
N ILE A 4 38.12 46.28 1.75
CA ILE A 4 38.23 44.99 1.08
C ILE A 4 37.76 43.84 1.99
N PHE A 5 37.92 43.94 3.29
CA PHE A 5 37.45 42.92 4.26
C PHE A 5 35.92 42.96 4.42
N LYS A 6 35.33 44.16 4.44
CA LYS A 6 33.87 44.34 4.51
C LYS A 6 33.17 43.85 3.25
N ASP A 7 33.77 44.05 2.08
CA ASP A 7 33.20 43.57 0.82
C ASP A 7 33.29 42.03 0.71
N ARG A 8 34.34 41.41 1.26
CA ARG A 8 34.45 39.97 1.37
C ARG A 8 33.43 39.39 2.37
N GLU A 9 33.25 40.01 3.53
CA GLU A 9 32.26 39.59 4.52
C GLU A 9 30.84 39.63 3.92
N ARG A 10 30.46 40.72 3.26
CA ARG A 10 29.17 40.85 2.55
C ARG A 10 28.99 39.81 1.44
N GLY A 11 30.07 39.50 0.73
CA GLY A 11 30.04 38.42 -0.30
C GLY A 11 29.76 37.02 0.30
N PHE A 12 30.40 36.69 1.42
CA PHE A 12 30.18 35.44 2.12
C PHE A 12 28.78 35.38 2.74
N GLU A 13 28.28 36.45 3.32
CA GLU A 13 26.91 36.51 3.84
C GLU A 13 25.89 36.37 2.72
N ALA A 14 26.05 37.04 1.60
CA ALA A 14 25.16 36.94 0.45
C ALA A 14 25.15 35.54 -0.14
N ASP A 15 26.31 34.87 -0.25
CA ASP A 15 26.40 33.49 -0.71
C ASP A 15 25.77 32.47 0.27
N TYR A 16 25.91 32.72 1.57
CA TYR A 16 25.28 31.91 2.60
C TYR A 16 23.76 32.01 2.55
N PHE A 17 23.22 33.26 2.48
CA PHE A 17 21.77 33.47 2.37
C PHE A 17 21.20 32.87 1.08
N ARG A 18 21.87 33.02 -0.06
CA ARG A 18 21.44 32.42 -1.32
C ARG A 18 21.33 30.90 -1.22
N LYS A 19 22.33 30.23 -0.63
CA LYS A 19 22.30 28.77 -0.41
C LYS A 19 21.20 28.33 0.56
N GLN A 20 20.88 29.15 1.54
CA GLN A 20 19.77 28.88 2.46
C GLN A 20 18.42 29.03 1.75
N ASP A 21 18.27 30.08 0.94
CA ASP A 21 17.05 30.31 0.15
C ASP A 21 16.84 29.20 -0.90
N GLU A 22 17.89 28.77 -1.59
CA GLU A 22 17.84 27.64 -2.54
C GLU A 22 17.35 26.36 -1.85
N LYS A 23 17.92 26.02 -0.69
CA LYS A 23 17.49 24.85 0.10
C LYS A 23 16.05 24.96 0.61
N LEU A 24 15.63 26.16 0.98
CA LEU A 24 14.27 26.41 1.43
C LEU A 24 13.28 26.24 0.26
N LEU A 25 13.60 26.80 -0.90
CA LEU A 25 12.80 26.67 -2.11
C LEU A 25 12.70 25.21 -2.57
N GLU A 26 13.80 24.46 -2.50
CA GLU A 26 13.79 23.02 -2.81
C GLU A 26 12.86 22.24 -1.88
N LYS A 27 12.96 22.45 -0.57
CA LYS A 27 12.05 21.86 0.42
C LYS A 27 10.58 22.25 0.22
N MET A 28 10.33 23.49 -0.19
CA MET A 28 8.96 23.93 -0.49
C MET A 28 8.40 23.25 -1.74
N ARG A 29 9.22 23.06 -2.78
CA ARG A 29 8.83 22.33 -3.99
C ARG A 29 8.56 20.86 -3.70
N GLU A 30 9.42 20.20 -2.92
CA GLU A 30 9.21 18.81 -2.47
C GLU A 30 7.89 18.67 -1.70
N ARG A 31 7.62 19.58 -0.75
CA ARG A 31 6.36 19.57 0.01
C ARG A 31 5.13 19.79 -0.87
N ALA A 32 5.19 20.71 -1.83
CA ALA A 32 4.09 20.95 -2.76
C ALA A 32 3.82 19.71 -3.62
N SER A 33 4.87 19.07 -4.15
CA SER A 33 4.76 17.83 -4.93
C SER A 33 4.15 16.68 -4.10
N LEU A 34 4.59 16.49 -2.86
CA LEU A 34 4.03 15.49 -1.96
C LEU A 34 2.55 15.76 -1.64
N GLN A 35 2.17 17.02 -1.51
CA GLN A 35 0.79 17.42 -1.25
C GLN A 35 -0.12 17.15 -2.45
N GLU A 36 0.35 17.41 -3.68
CA GLU A 36 -0.38 17.08 -4.91
C GLU A 36 -0.59 15.56 -5.04
N VAL A 37 0.45 14.76 -4.76
CA VAL A 37 0.35 13.29 -4.77
C VAL A 37 -0.64 12.81 -3.72
N ALA A 38 -0.59 13.35 -2.50
CA ALA A 38 -1.51 13.00 -1.42
C ALA A 38 -2.96 13.33 -1.78
N GLN A 39 -3.21 14.50 -2.40
CA GLN A 39 -4.55 14.88 -2.83
C GLN A 39 -5.09 13.97 -3.92
N ALA A 40 -4.29 13.61 -4.92
CA ALA A 40 -4.69 12.68 -5.97
C ALA A 40 -4.95 11.26 -5.43
N LEU A 41 -4.20 10.83 -4.39
CA LEU A 41 -4.45 9.58 -3.67
C LEU A 41 -5.73 9.65 -2.85
N ALA A 42 -6.04 10.77 -2.20
CA ALA A 42 -7.27 10.98 -1.43
C ALA A 42 -8.51 10.71 -2.28
N GLU A 43 -8.55 11.31 -3.47
CA GLU A 43 -9.64 11.11 -4.43
C GLU A 43 -9.75 9.64 -4.88
N LYS A 44 -8.62 9.01 -5.22
CA LYS A 44 -8.57 7.64 -5.72
C LYS A 44 -8.96 6.60 -4.68
N LEU A 45 -8.49 6.77 -3.45
CA LEU A 45 -8.72 5.84 -2.34
C LEU A 45 -9.95 6.18 -1.52
N ARG A 46 -10.56 7.35 -1.75
CA ARG A 46 -11.67 7.91 -0.96
C ARG A 46 -11.33 8.00 0.53
N VAL A 47 -10.14 8.52 0.82
CA VAL A 47 -9.62 8.69 2.18
C VAL A 47 -9.35 10.16 2.41
N ASP A 48 -9.91 10.73 3.49
CA ASP A 48 -9.73 12.14 3.87
C ASP A 48 -8.70 12.33 4.99
N ASP A 49 -8.14 11.24 5.54
CA ASP A 49 -7.13 11.27 6.59
C ASP A 49 -5.76 11.65 6.03
N ALA A 50 -5.33 12.88 6.29
CA ALA A 50 -4.06 13.43 5.79
C ALA A 50 -2.82 12.67 6.33
N GLU A 51 -2.88 12.15 7.57
CA GLU A 51 -1.78 11.39 8.17
C GLU A 51 -1.67 10.00 7.53
N LEU A 52 -2.81 9.37 7.26
CA LEU A 52 -2.87 8.10 6.54
C LEU A 52 -2.35 8.26 5.11
N LEU A 53 -2.77 9.31 4.40
CA LEU A 53 -2.27 9.62 3.05
C LEU A 53 -0.78 9.91 3.04
N ARG A 54 -0.25 10.60 4.03
CA ARG A 54 1.19 10.82 4.18
C ARG A 54 1.94 9.50 4.31
N ARG A 55 1.46 8.56 5.13
CA ARG A 55 2.06 7.22 5.26
C ARG A 55 2.03 6.44 3.94
N VAL A 56 0.95 6.56 3.15
CA VAL A 56 0.87 5.96 1.81
C VAL A 56 1.95 6.52 0.88
N VAL A 57 2.17 7.84 0.92
CA VAL A 57 3.23 8.51 0.14
C VAL A 57 4.63 8.11 0.64
N ASP A 58 4.84 8.05 1.96
CA ASP A 58 6.11 7.62 2.57
C ASP A 58 6.49 6.17 2.21
N LEU A 59 5.50 5.32 1.90
CA LEU A 59 5.68 3.98 1.34
C LEU A 59 6.04 3.96 -0.16
N GLY A 60 6.21 5.13 -0.78
CA GLY A 60 6.60 5.28 -2.19
C GLY A 60 5.45 5.16 -3.18
N LEU A 61 4.19 5.18 -2.71
CA LEU A 61 3.04 5.09 -3.60
C LEU A 61 2.67 6.47 -4.15
N THR A 62 2.32 6.48 -5.43
CA THR A 62 1.87 7.66 -6.17
C THR A 62 0.40 7.50 -6.56
N HIS A 63 -0.20 8.53 -7.16
CA HIS A 63 -1.55 8.44 -7.71
C HIS A 63 -1.71 7.34 -8.77
N GLU A 64 -0.65 7.00 -9.51
CA GLU A 64 -0.67 5.95 -10.53
C GLU A 64 -0.59 4.55 -9.91
N THR A 65 0.25 4.38 -8.87
CA THR A 65 0.47 3.10 -8.20
C THR A 65 -0.47 2.86 -7.01
N GLY A 66 -1.14 3.89 -6.51
CA GLY A 66 -1.93 3.86 -5.27
C GLY A 66 -3.03 2.79 -5.24
N ALA A 67 -3.60 2.42 -6.40
CA ALA A 67 -4.60 1.35 -6.45
C ALA A 67 -4.05 -0.01 -6.00
N ALA A 68 -2.73 -0.24 -6.12
CA ALA A 68 -2.09 -1.48 -5.69
C ALA A 68 -2.22 -1.71 -4.16
N ILE A 69 -2.34 -0.64 -3.34
CA ILE A 69 -2.46 -0.79 -1.88
C ILE A 69 -3.69 -1.59 -1.47
N LEU A 70 -4.77 -1.51 -2.24
CA LEU A 70 -6.00 -2.27 -1.99
C LEU A 70 -5.85 -3.77 -2.27
N LEU A 71 -4.73 -4.18 -2.90
CA LEU A 71 -4.37 -5.56 -3.18
C LEU A 71 -3.30 -6.10 -2.21
N ALA A 72 -2.78 -5.25 -1.32
CA ALA A 72 -1.77 -5.64 -0.33
C ALA A 72 -2.16 -6.84 0.55
N PRO A 73 -3.44 -7.04 0.98
CA PRO A 73 -3.83 -8.25 1.70
C PRO A 73 -3.59 -9.54 0.91
N LEU A 74 -3.75 -9.52 -0.42
CA LEU A 74 -3.45 -10.70 -1.27
C LEU A 74 -1.95 -11.01 -1.29
N VAL A 75 -1.13 -9.96 -1.36
CA VAL A 75 0.34 -10.07 -1.28
C VAL A 75 0.75 -10.62 0.09
N GLN A 76 0.11 -10.16 1.17
CA GLN A 76 0.39 -10.62 2.53
C GLN A 76 0.10 -12.12 2.68
N VAL A 77 -1.01 -12.60 2.14
CA VAL A 77 -1.37 -14.02 2.14
C VAL A 77 -0.38 -14.83 1.30
N ALA A 78 -0.04 -14.39 0.09
CA ALA A 78 0.91 -15.07 -0.77
C ALA A 78 2.31 -15.21 -0.14
N TRP A 79 2.73 -14.27 0.73
CA TRP A 79 4.00 -14.35 1.45
C TRP A 79 3.94 -15.14 2.77
N ALA A 80 2.76 -15.56 3.22
CA ALA A 80 2.61 -16.22 4.52
C ALA A 80 3.37 -17.55 4.61
N GLY A 81 3.45 -18.30 3.51
CA GLY A 81 4.20 -19.55 3.42
C GLY A 81 5.73 -19.39 3.27
N GLY A 82 6.27 -18.16 3.40
CA GLY A 82 7.71 -17.88 3.29
C GLY A 82 8.20 -17.58 1.87
N GLY A 83 7.33 -17.62 0.87
CA GLY A 83 7.64 -17.27 -0.52
C GLY A 83 6.40 -17.36 -1.40
N VAL A 84 6.38 -16.62 -2.51
CA VAL A 84 5.25 -16.59 -3.44
C VAL A 84 5.46 -17.61 -4.55
N THR A 85 4.55 -18.56 -4.68
CA THR A 85 4.54 -19.53 -5.78
C THR A 85 4.06 -18.90 -7.09
N ASP A 86 4.39 -19.52 -8.23
CA ASP A 86 3.91 -19.06 -9.54
C ASP A 86 2.37 -19.08 -9.61
N ARG A 87 1.74 -20.09 -8.98
CA ARG A 87 0.29 -20.22 -8.97
C ARG A 87 -0.41 -19.13 -8.14
N GLU A 88 0.12 -18.79 -6.98
CA GLU A 88 -0.38 -17.66 -6.19
C GLU A 88 -0.24 -16.35 -6.95
N ARG A 89 0.90 -16.14 -7.62
CA ARG A 89 1.14 -14.97 -8.46
C ARG A 89 0.12 -14.84 -9.57
N GLU A 90 -0.17 -15.93 -10.29
CA GLU A 90 -1.21 -15.96 -11.32
C GLU A 90 -2.57 -15.55 -10.76
N VAL A 91 -2.99 -16.15 -9.64
CA VAL A 91 -4.28 -15.84 -9.00
C VAL A 91 -4.35 -14.39 -8.53
N VAL A 92 -3.28 -13.85 -7.94
CA VAL A 92 -3.22 -12.44 -7.55
C VAL A 92 -3.38 -11.53 -8.76
N PHE A 93 -2.73 -11.81 -9.88
CA PHE A 93 -2.86 -11.01 -11.11
C PHE A 93 -4.26 -11.13 -11.74
N GLU A 94 -4.88 -12.30 -11.74
CA GLU A 94 -6.27 -12.47 -12.19
C GLU A 94 -7.24 -11.59 -11.37
N ILE A 95 -7.09 -11.60 -10.05
CA ILE A 95 -7.90 -10.77 -9.15
C ILE A 95 -7.62 -9.29 -9.39
N ALA A 96 -6.34 -8.90 -9.54
CA ALA A 96 -5.93 -7.53 -9.83
C ALA A 96 -6.56 -7.01 -11.14
N ALA A 97 -6.49 -7.79 -12.20
CA ALA A 97 -7.08 -7.46 -13.50
C ALA A 97 -8.60 -7.26 -13.41
N SER A 98 -9.31 -8.13 -12.67
CA SER A 98 -10.76 -7.99 -12.44
C SER A 98 -11.15 -6.71 -11.67
N ARG A 99 -10.19 -6.09 -10.98
CA ARG A 99 -10.33 -4.83 -10.23
C ARG A 99 -9.74 -3.62 -10.94
N GLY A 100 -9.40 -3.76 -12.24
CA GLY A 100 -8.88 -2.67 -13.05
C GLY A 100 -7.36 -2.44 -12.93
N VAL A 101 -6.63 -3.32 -12.23
CA VAL A 101 -5.17 -3.30 -12.15
C VAL A 101 -4.62 -4.36 -13.12
N GLY A 102 -4.67 -4.03 -14.40
CA GLY A 102 -4.24 -4.93 -15.49
C GLY A 102 -2.79 -4.73 -15.91
N PRO A 103 -2.27 -5.67 -16.75
CA PRO A 103 -0.92 -5.60 -17.30
C PRO A 103 -0.63 -4.26 -17.97
N GLY A 104 0.58 -3.75 -17.78
CA GLY A 104 1.04 -2.47 -18.35
C GLY A 104 0.65 -1.24 -17.52
N SER A 105 -0.18 -1.36 -16.47
CA SER A 105 -0.44 -0.24 -15.55
C SER A 105 0.68 -0.09 -14.51
N PRO A 106 0.98 1.14 -14.04
CA PRO A 106 1.93 1.36 -12.96
C PRO A 106 1.57 0.59 -11.68
N ALA A 107 0.29 0.49 -11.35
CA ALA A 107 -0.20 -0.28 -10.20
C ALA A 107 0.07 -1.78 -10.35
N HIS A 108 0.00 -2.34 -11.57
CA HIS A 108 0.36 -3.73 -11.83
C HIS A 108 1.87 -3.96 -11.64
N ALA A 109 2.72 -3.07 -12.16
CA ALA A 109 4.16 -3.16 -11.97
C ALA A 109 4.55 -3.07 -10.49
N GLN A 110 3.86 -2.22 -9.71
CA GLN A 110 4.05 -2.14 -8.27
C GLN A 110 3.65 -3.44 -7.56
N LEU A 111 2.52 -4.04 -7.95
CA LEU A 111 2.06 -5.32 -7.42
C LEU A 111 3.05 -6.45 -7.74
N GLU A 112 3.56 -6.49 -8.97
CA GLU A 112 4.59 -7.43 -9.39
C GLU A 112 5.85 -7.32 -8.54
N ALA A 113 6.34 -6.10 -8.29
CA ALA A 113 7.48 -5.85 -7.41
C ALA A 113 7.25 -6.40 -5.99
N TRP A 114 6.05 -6.26 -5.44
CA TRP A 114 5.69 -6.79 -4.11
C TRP A 114 5.59 -8.32 -4.08
N LEU A 115 5.24 -8.95 -5.20
CA LEU A 115 5.21 -10.43 -5.31
C LEU A 115 6.61 -11.01 -5.55
N LEU A 116 7.56 -10.22 -6.06
CA LEU A 116 8.96 -10.60 -6.22
C LEU A 116 9.78 -10.39 -4.95
N GLN A 117 9.50 -9.30 -4.24
CA GLN A 117 10.18 -8.94 -3.00
C GLN A 117 9.15 -8.56 -1.94
N ARG A 118 9.13 -9.26 -0.81
CA ARG A 118 8.20 -8.99 0.29
C ARG A 118 8.31 -7.54 0.76
N PRO A 119 7.22 -6.77 0.72
CA PRO A 119 7.22 -5.42 1.23
C PRO A 119 7.30 -5.39 2.77
N PRO A 120 7.65 -4.24 3.36
CA PRO A 120 7.69 -4.08 4.81
C PRO A 120 6.28 -4.23 5.42
N ASP A 121 6.22 -4.68 6.68
CA ASP A 121 4.94 -4.88 7.38
C ASP A 121 4.12 -3.60 7.50
N ALA A 122 4.77 -2.44 7.56
CA ALA A 122 4.13 -1.13 7.52
C ALA A 122 3.21 -0.93 6.30
N LEU A 123 3.53 -1.55 5.14
CA LEU A 123 2.65 -1.51 3.97
C LEU A 123 1.32 -2.21 4.26
N PHE A 124 1.37 -3.40 4.86
CA PHE A 124 0.17 -4.19 5.16
C PHE A 124 -0.70 -3.51 6.23
N GLU A 125 -0.08 -2.89 7.22
CA GLU A 125 -0.78 -2.12 8.26
C GLU A 125 -1.47 -0.91 7.65
N THR A 126 -0.75 -0.10 6.88
CA THR A 126 -1.30 1.09 6.21
C THR A 126 -2.40 0.70 5.22
N ALA A 127 -2.24 -0.40 4.48
CA ALA A 127 -3.26 -0.90 3.56
C ALA A 127 -4.57 -1.24 4.27
N MET A 128 -4.50 -1.89 5.43
CA MET A 128 -5.70 -2.22 6.23
C MET A 128 -6.40 -0.95 6.72
N GLU A 129 -5.66 0.08 7.13
CA GLU A 129 -6.24 1.35 7.55
C GLU A 129 -6.92 2.08 6.37
N VAL A 130 -6.28 2.12 5.20
CA VAL A 130 -6.86 2.67 3.97
C VAL A 130 -8.17 1.94 3.61
N MET A 131 -8.16 0.62 3.67
CA MET A 131 -9.36 -0.18 3.39
C MET A 131 -10.46 0.11 4.39
N ASN A 132 -10.16 0.16 5.70
CA ASN A 132 -11.12 0.46 6.73
C ASN A 132 -11.70 1.89 6.59
N ALA A 133 -10.87 2.87 6.24
CA ALA A 133 -11.35 4.23 5.97
C ALA A 133 -12.35 4.27 4.80
N GLY A 134 -12.06 3.55 3.70
CA GLY A 134 -13.00 3.43 2.59
C GLY A 134 -14.28 2.66 2.94
N LEU A 135 -14.17 1.60 3.75
CA LEU A 135 -15.29 0.79 4.21
C LEU A 135 -16.21 1.57 5.19
N ALA A 136 -15.66 2.52 5.94
CA ALA A 136 -16.44 3.37 6.85
C ALA A 136 -17.47 4.25 6.13
N LEU A 137 -17.31 4.49 4.84
CA LEU A 137 -18.24 5.24 4.00
C LEU A 137 -19.45 4.42 3.51
N LEU A 138 -19.44 3.11 3.74
CA LEU A 138 -20.47 2.18 3.28
C LEU A 138 -21.51 1.94 4.38
N THR A 139 -22.72 1.53 3.97
CA THR A 139 -23.70 1.00 4.93
C THR A 139 -23.19 -0.28 5.59
N PRO A 140 -23.72 -0.66 6.77
CA PRO A 140 -23.30 -1.90 7.45
C PRO A 140 -23.40 -3.13 6.54
N GLU A 141 -24.48 -3.26 5.78
CA GLU A 141 -24.74 -4.38 4.88
C GLU A 141 -23.72 -4.44 3.72
N GLU A 142 -23.45 -3.29 3.08
CA GLU A 142 -22.47 -3.16 2.00
C GLU A 142 -21.05 -3.45 2.53
N ARG A 143 -20.75 -3.01 3.74
CA ARG A 143 -19.47 -3.25 4.40
C ARG A 143 -19.26 -4.74 4.67
N ASP A 144 -20.27 -5.42 5.20
CA ASP A 144 -20.22 -6.86 5.46
C ASP A 144 -20.06 -7.67 4.18
N GLU A 145 -20.72 -7.26 3.10
CA GLU A 145 -20.56 -7.88 1.78
C GLU A 145 -19.14 -7.66 1.26
N ARG A 146 -18.61 -6.44 1.38
CA ARG A 146 -17.25 -6.11 0.95
C ARG A 146 -16.21 -6.87 1.76
N ASN A 147 -16.37 -6.96 3.07
CA ASN A 147 -15.49 -7.71 3.96
C ASN A 147 -15.45 -9.20 3.58
N ARG A 148 -16.62 -9.80 3.32
CA ARG A 148 -16.70 -11.20 2.84
C ARG A 148 -15.96 -11.37 1.52
N GLY A 149 -16.16 -10.47 0.56
CA GLY A 149 -15.47 -10.50 -0.73
C GLY A 149 -13.94 -10.36 -0.61
N ILE A 150 -13.43 -9.58 0.35
CA ILE A 150 -11.98 -9.46 0.60
C ILE A 150 -11.44 -10.79 1.15
N VAL A 151 -12.12 -11.38 2.14
CA VAL A 151 -11.71 -12.65 2.74
C VAL A 151 -11.75 -13.79 1.71
N GLU A 152 -12.78 -13.83 0.86
CA GLU A 152 -12.92 -14.81 -0.20
C GLU A 152 -11.73 -14.78 -1.19
N VAL A 153 -11.34 -13.59 -1.66
CA VAL A 153 -10.19 -13.51 -2.59
C VAL A 153 -8.87 -13.82 -1.90
N CYS A 154 -8.71 -13.49 -0.61
CA CYS A 154 -7.57 -13.94 0.19
C CYS A 154 -7.50 -15.47 0.30
N SER A 155 -8.64 -16.12 0.54
CA SER A 155 -8.73 -17.59 0.60
C SER A 155 -8.38 -18.24 -0.75
N ARG A 156 -8.81 -17.64 -1.87
CA ARG A 156 -8.44 -18.13 -3.21
C ARG A 156 -6.93 -18.08 -3.47
N VAL A 157 -6.23 -17.05 -2.96
CA VAL A 157 -4.78 -16.99 -3.06
C VAL A 157 -4.13 -18.10 -2.23
N ALA A 158 -4.55 -18.27 -0.98
CA ALA A 158 -4.04 -19.33 -0.10
C ALA A 158 -4.29 -20.76 -0.68
N GLU A 159 -5.46 -20.99 -1.25
CA GLU A 159 -5.79 -22.27 -1.91
C GLU A 159 -4.90 -22.56 -3.13
N ALA A 160 -4.35 -21.51 -3.77
CA ALA A 160 -3.46 -21.66 -4.90
C ALA A 160 -2.07 -22.19 -4.50
N SER A 161 -1.61 -21.93 -3.25
CA SER A 161 -0.34 -22.46 -2.71
C SER A 161 -0.41 -23.97 -2.48
N GLY A 162 -1.57 -24.45 -2.06
CA GLY A 162 -1.81 -25.81 -1.57
C GLY A 162 -1.77 -26.94 -2.59
N GLY A 163 -1.03 -26.75 -3.67
CA GLY A 163 -0.53 -27.73 -4.62
C GLY A 163 -1.46 -28.88 -4.99
N GLY A 164 -1.57 -29.15 -6.29
CA GLY A 164 -2.32 -30.28 -6.83
C GLY A 164 -1.96 -31.65 -6.22
N LEU A 165 -0.78 -31.79 -5.61
CA LEU A 165 -0.33 -33.07 -5.06
C LEU A 165 -0.98 -33.39 -3.69
N ALA A 166 -1.11 -32.41 -2.79
CA ALA A 166 -1.77 -32.62 -1.49
C ALA A 166 -3.28 -32.88 -1.67
N LYS A 167 -3.90 -32.14 -2.61
CA LYS A 167 -5.31 -32.35 -2.98
C LYS A 167 -5.54 -33.70 -3.67
N LEU A 168 -4.58 -34.19 -4.48
CA LEU A 168 -4.62 -35.48 -5.15
C LEU A 168 -4.47 -36.65 -4.16
N LEU A 169 -3.74 -36.42 -3.06
CA LEU A 169 -3.51 -37.42 -2.01
C LEU A 169 -4.52 -37.36 -0.86
N GLY A 170 -5.55 -36.49 -0.95
CA GLY A 170 -6.58 -36.38 0.09
C GLY A 170 -6.06 -35.79 1.43
N MET A 171 -4.92 -35.14 1.42
CA MET A 171 -4.24 -34.62 2.61
C MET A 171 -4.52 -33.11 2.79
N GLY A 172 -5.72 -32.76 3.23
CA GLY A 172 -6.06 -31.40 3.68
C GLY A 172 -6.53 -30.42 2.59
N THR A 173 -6.92 -29.20 3.03
CA THR A 173 -7.50 -28.13 2.20
C THR A 173 -6.47 -27.42 1.30
N GLY A 174 -5.19 -27.73 1.40
CA GLY A 174 -4.13 -27.09 0.64
C GLY A 174 -3.70 -25.71 1.16
N VAL A 175 -4.32 -25.20 2.21
CA VAL A 175 -3.97 -23.92 2.87
C VAL A 175 -3.06 -24.22 4.05
N SER A 176 -1.92 -23.50 4.15
CA SER A 176 -1.01 -23.67 5.28
C SER A 176 -1.56 -23.02 6.57
N GLY A 177 -1.00 -23.41 7.73
CA GLY A 177 -1.39 -22.82 9.01
C GLY A 177 -1.04 -21.32 9.06
N GLU A 178 0.06 -20.92 8.44
CA GLU A 178 0.51 -19.54 8.35
C GLU A 178 -0.43 -18.67 7.50
N GLU A 179 -0.87 -19.18 6.35
CA GLU A 179 -1.85 -18.50 5.49
C GLU A 179 -3.20 -18.34 6.18
N MET A 180 -3.66 -19.39 6.88
CA MET A 180 -4.89 -19.31 7.67
C MET A 180 -4.79 -18.24 8.77
N ALA A 181 -3.66 -18.17 9.48
CA ALA A 181 -3.44 -17.15 10.52
C ALA A 181 -3.44 -15.73 9.94
N VAL A 182 -2.87 -15.53 8.75
CA VAL A 182 -2.89 -14.23 8.06
C VAL A 182 -4.31 -13.85 7.64
N ILE A 183 -5.09 -14.77 7.07
CA ILE A 183 -6.48 -14.51 6.68
C ILE A 183 -7.34 -14.17 7.92
N GLU A 184 -7.14 -14.86 9.03
CA GLU A 184 -7.84 -14.60 10.29
C GLU A 184 -7.48 -13.23 10.86
N ALA A 185 -6.20 -12.84 10.80
CA ALA A 185 -5.75 -11.51 11.20
C ALA A 185 -6.35 -10.40 10.32
N ILE A 186 -6.39 -10.57 9.00
CA ILE A 186 -7.03 -9.65 8.05
C ILE A 186 -8.52 -9.53 8.40
N THR A 187 -9.22 -10.64 8.58
CA THR A 187 -10.64 -10.68 8.92
C THR A 187 -10.93 -9.92 10.21
N THR A 188 -10.10 -10.12 11.23
CA THR A 188 -10.22 -9.45 12.53
C THR A 188 -10.03 -7.94 12.39
N LYS A 189 -9.02 -7.49 11.64
CA LYS A 189 -8.75 -6.07 11.39
C LYS A 189 -9.89 -5.39 10.62
N LEU A 190 -10.47 -6.06 9.62
CA LEU A 190 -11.62 -5.55 8.87
C LEU A 190 -12.86 -5.38 9.76
N ARG A 191 -13.10 -6.32 10.68
CA ARG A 191 -14.22 -6.23 11.64
C ARG A 191 -14.00 -5.17 12.72
N ALA A 192 -12.77 -5.01 13.22
CA ALA A 192 -12.43 -4.00 14.21
C ALA A 192 -12.64 -2.57 13.69
N GLY A 193 -12.30 -2.30 12.41
CA GLY A 193 -12.60 -1.03 11.76
C GLY A 193 -14.09 -0.73 11.64
N SER A 194 -14.95 -1.75 11.75
CA SER A 194 -16.41 -1.60 11.71
C SER A 194 -17.03 -1.12 13.02
N GLY A 195 -16.31 -1.22 14.16
CA GLY A 195 -16.83 -0.94 15.51
C GLY A 195 -16.50 0.45 16.06
N SER A 196 -15.71 1.27 15.38
CA SER A 196 -15.16 2.51 15.92
C SER A 196 -16.04 3.76 15.74
N HIS A 197 -17.24 3.63 15.21
CA HIS A 197 -18.17 4.75 14.97
C HIS A 197 -19.56 4.47 15.56
N SER A 198 -19.61 4.33 16.90
CA SER A 198 -20.85 4.36 17.68
C SER A 198 -20.81 5.49 18.68
#